data_5847f232b35dbb90a143092ee18822d3
#
_entry.id   5847f232b35dbb90a143092ee18822d3
#
_cell.length_a   1.000
_cell.length_b   1.000
_cell.length_c   1.000
_cell.angle_alpha   90.00
_cell.angle_beta   90.00
_cell.angle_gamma   90.00
#
_symmetry.space_group_name_H-M   'P 1'
#
loop_
_entity.id
_entity.type
_entity.pdbx_description
1 polymer ?
#
loop_
_entity_poly.entity_id
_entity_poly.type
_entity_poly.pdbx_seq_one_letter_code
_entity_poly.pdbx_strand_id
1 'polypeptide(L)'
;AVRNARNAPPKYSDHVETKMITPNMRLYEPKGSQDQRLPVLLYLHGGGWTFGSINSCGRFCDALAASGKMRVIALDYRLAPEHPYPEGLDDCISAVNYIIDHAAELHIDVNHITIGGDSSGGNLALATALSETCRGKIESLLLFYPVTKAFDDGSESWKQYGKGFGL
;
A
#
# COMPACT_ATOMS: atom_id res chain seq x y z
N ALA A 1 20.88 6.53 -7.08
CA ALA A 1 20.34 7.81 -7.61
C ALA A 1 18.84 7.69 -7.91
N VAL A 2 18.37 6.67 -8.62
CA VAL A 2 16.94 6.50 -9.00
C VAL A 2 16.02 6.29 -7.80
N ARG A 3 16.45 5.50 -6.79
CA ARG A 3 15.68 5.31 -5.55
C ARG A 3 15.40 6.64 -4.84
N ASN A 4 16.39 7.53 -4.78
CA ASN A 4 16.26 8.81 -4.07
C ASN A 4 15.35 9.82 -4.78
N ALA A 5 15.29 9.81 -6.10
CA ALA A 5 14.45 10.74 -6.85
C ALA A 5 12.94 10.46 -6.66
N ARG A 6 12.55 9.20 -6.43
CA ARG A 6 11.16 8.80 -6.17
C ARG A 6 10.75 8.94 -4.70
N ASN A 7 11.71 9.15 -3.80
CA ASN A 7 11.49 9.15 -2.36
C ASN A 7 11.40 10.56 -1.75
N ALA A 8 11.40 11.61 -2.57
CA ALA A 8 11.18 12.96 -2.07
C ALA A 8 9.76 13.09 -1.48
N PRO A 9 9.60 13.61 -0.25
CA PRO A 9 8.30 13.77 0.35
C PRO A 9 7.46 14.74 -0.49
N PRO A 10 6.22 14.37 -0.87
CA PRO A 10 5.34 15.27 -1.58
C PRO A 10 4.80 16.37 -0.64
N LYS A 11 4.33 17.46 -1.22
CA LYS A 11 3.50 18.42 -0.50
C LYS A 11 2.08 17.82 -0.37
N TYR A 12 1.57 17.78 0.84
CA TYR A 12 0.22 17.31 1.16
C TYR A 12 -0.80 18.45 1.16
N SER A 13 -2.07 18.10 1.04
CA SER A 13 -3.19 19.06 1.08
C SER A 13 -3.41 19.59 2.49
N ASP A 14 -4.07 20.75 2.58
CA ASP A 14 -4.44 21.33 3.88
C ASP A 14 -5.64 20.62 4.54
N HIS A 15 -6.23 19.63 3.86
CA HIS A 15 -7.40 18.86 4.34
C HIS A 15 -7.03 17.55 5.04
N VAL A 16 -5.76 17.19 5.06
CA VAL A 16 -5.26 15.93 5.62
C VAL A 16 -4.20 16.20 6.67
N GLU A 17 -4.24 15.45 7.75
CA GLU A 17 -3.16 15.33 8.70
C GLU A 17 -2.39 14.04 8.43
N THR A 18 -1.06 14.10 8.51
CA THR A 18 -0.22 12.93 8.32
C THR A 18 0.64 12.69 9.53
N LYS A 19 0.71 11.44 9.98
CA LYS A 19 1.61 11.04 11.07
C LYS A 19 2.21 9.65 10.82
N MET A 20 3.42 9.44 11.27
CA MET A 20 3.99 8.08 11.34
C MET A 20 3.36 7.39 12.55
N ILE A 21 2.71 6.25 12.31
CA ILE A 21 2.14 5.40 13.37
C ILE A 21 3.08 4.27 13.77
N THR A 22 3.98 3.89 12.87
CA THR A 22 5.15 3.05 13.11
C THR A 22 6.32 3.62 12.31
N PRO A 23 7.57 3.13 12.48
CA PRO A 23 8.71 3.59 11.66
C PRO A 23 8.50 3.43 10.15
N ASN A 24 7.61 2.52 9.71
CA ASN A 24 7.38 2.18 8.31
C ASN A 24 5.92 2.36 7.85
N MET A 25 5.04 2.91 8.70
CA MET A 25 3.64 3.17 8.31
C MET A 25 3.27 4.63 8.54
N ARG A 26 2.73 5.28 7.49
CA ARG A 26 2.19 6.63 7.57
C ARG A 26 0.67 6.60 7.45
N LEU A 27 0.01 7.17 8.45
CA LEU A 27 -1.43 7.44 8.42
C LEU A 27 -1.69 8.79 7.76
N TYR A 28 -2.68 8.83 6.89
CA TYR A 28 -3.32 10.01 6.30
C TYR A 28 -4.73 10.09 6.86
N GLU A 29 -4.99 11.10 7.66
CA GLU A 29 -6.25 11.29 8.38
C GLU A 29 -6.97 12.54 7.87
N PRO A 30 -8.27 12.44 7.49
CA PRO A 30 -9.04 13.63 7.14
C PRO A 30 -9.13 14.58 8.34
N LYS A 31 -8.86 15.86 8.15
CA LYS A 31 -9.04 16.85 9.22
C LYS A 31 -10.49 16.91 9.69
N GLY A 32 -10.68 16.99 10.99
CA GLY A 32 -12.01 17.01 11.61
C GLY A 32 -12.68 15.65 11.73
N SER A 33 -11.95 14.54 11.49
CA SER A 33 -12.46 13.17 11.62
C SER A 33 -11.91 12.41 12.83
N GLN A 34 -11.23 13.09 13.76
CA GLN A 34 -10.50 12.44 14.87
C GLN A 34 -11.40 11.54 15.72
N ASP A 35 -12.67 11.93 15.92
CA ASP A 35 -13.65 11.19 16.72
C ASP A 35 -14.52 10.22 15.89
N GLN A 36 -14.26 10.12 14.58
CA GLN A 36 -15.06 9.29 13.69
C GLN A 36 -14.34 7.98 13.39
N ARG A 37 -15.03 6.87 13.53
CA ARG A 37 -14.57 5.59 12.98
C ARG A 37 -14.81 5.56 11.49
N LEU A 38 -13.72 5.49 10.72
CA LEU A 38 -13.76 5.49 9.26
C LEU A 38 -13.21 4.17 8.70
N PRO A 39 -13.65 3.77 7.50
CA PRO A 39 -12.97 2.75 6.71
C PRO A 39 -11.48 3.07 6.54
N VAL A 40 -10.66 2.05 6.31
CA VAL A 40 -9.23 2.23 6.05
C VAL A 40 -8.81 1.56 4.75
N LEU A 41 -7.93 2.23 4.01
CA LEU A 41 -7.15 1.66 2.92
C LEU A 41 -5.70 1.49 3.38
N LEU A 42 -5.21 0.26 3.43
CA LEU A 42 -3.77 -0.02 3.46
C LEU A 42 -3.24 0.00 2.04
N TYR A 43 -2.39 0.96 1.70
CA TYR A 43 -1.85 1.14 0.36
C TYR A 43 -0.38 0.72 0.27
N LEU A 44 -0.09 -0.12 -0.72
CA LEU A 44 1.22 -0.69 -1.01
C LEU A 44 1.74 -0.08 -2.32
N HIS A 45 2.85 0.63 -2.25
CA HIS A 45 3.41 1.29 -3.44
C HIS A 45 3.98 0.29 -4.45
N GLY A 46 3.99 0.66 -5.73
CA GLY A 46 4.68 -0.07 -6.79
C GLY A 46 6.18 0.19 -6.81
N GLY A 47 6.88 -0.50 -7.70
CA GLY A 47 8.32 -0.34 -7.91
C GLY A 47 9.08 -1.65 -8.06
N GLY A 48 8.41 -2.71 -8.54
CA GLY A 48 9.05 -4.00 -8.82
C GLY A 48 9.69 -4.64 -7.60
N TRP A 49 9.13 -4.42 -6.42
CA TRP A 49 9.64 -4.89 -5.11
C TRP A 49 11.04 -4.37 -4.75
N THR A 50 11.65 -3.50 -5.57
CA THR A 50 13.02 -3.00 -5.41
C THR A 50 13.11 -1.49 -5.29
N PHE A 51 12.06 -0.75 -5.65
CA PHE A 51 11.97 0.70 -5.62
C PHE A 51 10.71 1.16 -4.92
N GLY A 52 10.65 2.48 -4.67
CA GLY A 52 9.49 3.12 -4.08
C GLY A 52 9.61 3.30 -2.58
N SER A 53 8.63 3.97 -2.04
CA SER A 53 8.46 4.22 -0.60
C SER A 53 7.06 4.80 -0.34
N ILE A 54 6.71 5.01 0.92
CA ILE A 54 5.50 5.76 1.31
C ILE A 54 5.42 7.17 0.70
N ASN A 55 6.55 7.75 0.27
CA ASN A 55 6.55 9.05 -0.39
C ASN A 55 6.15 8.94 -1.86
N SER A 56 6.45 7.84 -2.54
CA SER A 56 6.10 7.65 -3.95
C SER A 56 4.59 7.55 -4.18
N CYS A 57 3.84 7.03 -3.23
CA CYS A 57 2.37 6.96 -3.27
C CYS A 57 1.68 8.10 -2.47
N GLY A 58 2.47 8.99 -1.85
CA GLY A 58 1.97 9.96 -0.88
C GLY A 58 0.89 10.90 -1.42
N ARG A 59 0.99 11.36 -2.68
CA ARG A 59 -0.05 12.23 -3.29
C ARG A 59 -1.37 11.50 -3.50
N PHE A 60 -1.31 10.23 -3.87
CA PHE A 60 -2.49 9.40 -4.04
C PHE A 60 -3.18 9.15 -2.71
N CYS A 61 -2.42 8.78 -1.68
CA CYS A 61 -2.92 8.55 -0.33
C CYS A 61 -3.56 9.82 0.26
N ASP A 62 -2.89 10.97 0.08
CA ASP A 62 -3.41 12.28 0.50
C ASP A 62 -4.73 12.62 -0.20
N ALA A 63 -4.80 12.47 -1.51
CA ALA A 63 -6.01 12.78 -2.29
C ALA A 63 -7.21 11.91 -1.88
N LEU A 64 -6.98 10.63 -1.58
CA LEU A 64 -8.04 9.75 -1.09
C LEU A 64 -8.51 10.15 0.32
N ALA A 65 -7.59 10.39 1.24
CA ALA A 65 -7.92 10.82 2.59
C ALA A 65 -8.62 12.18 2.59
N ALA A 66 -8.24 13.10 1.70
CA ALA A 66 -8.88 14.40 1.54
C ALA A 66 -10.37 14.32 1.14
N SER A 67 -10.84 13.16 0.64
CA SER A 67 -12.27 12.95 0.39
C SER A 67 -13.12 12.95 1.68
N GLY A 68 -12.48 12.80 2.84
CA GLY A 68 -13.14 12.76 4.15
C GLY A 68 -13.86 11.45 4.48
N LYS A 69 -13.80 10.44 3.59
CA LYS A 69 -14.59 9.20 3.70
C LYS A 69 -13.81 8.01 4.24
N MET A 70 -12.49 8.10 4.29
CA MET A 70 -11.62 7.01 4.76
C MET A 70 -10.31 7.53 5.31
N ARG A 71 -9.69 6.73 6.16
CA ARG A 71 -8.27 6.84 6.48
C ARG A 71 -7.46 6.07 5.47
N VAL A 72 -6.24 6.53 5.19
CA VAL A 72 -5.31 5.79 4.34
C VAL A 72 -4.02 5.56 5.12
N ILE A 73 -3.50 4.34 5.05
CA ILE A 73 -2.20 3.98 5.64
C ILE A 73 -1.31 3.52 4.51
N ALA A 74 -0.18 4.20 4.31
CA ALA A 74 0.85 3.75 3.39
C ALA A 74 1.92 2.97 4.14
N LEU A 75 2.36 1.85 3.59
CA LEU A 75 3.39 0.99 4.15
C LEU A 75 4.70 1.07 3.35
N ASP A 76 5.78 1.29 4.04
CA ASP A 76 7.15 1.12 3.55
C ASP A 76 7.59 -0.33 3.84
N TYR A 77 7.17 -1.25 2.97
CA TYR A 77 7.56 -2.65 3.08
C TYR A 77 9.02 -2.86 2.65
N ARG A 78 9.69 -3.84 3.22
CA ARG A 78 11.08 -4.17 2.92
C ARG A 78 11.26 -4.57 1.45
N LEU A 79 12.32 -4.06 0.83
CA LEU A 79 12.58 -4.17 -0.59
C LEU A 79 13.75 -5.10 -0.90
N ALA A 80 13.66 -5.82 -2.00
CA ALA A 80 14.76 -6.56 -2.58
C ALA A 80 15.80 -5.58 -3.21
N PRO A 81 17.06 -5.96 -3.37
CA PRO A 81 17.66 -7.26 -2.99
C PRO A 81 18.04 -7.36 -1.53
N GLU A 82 18.02 -6.24 -0.76
CA GLU A 82 18.44 -6.23 0.65
C GLU A 82 17.55 -7.14 1.51
N HIS A 83 16.27 -7.20 1.16
CA HIS A 83 15.23 -7.98 1.83
C HIS A 83 14.43 -8.77 0.78
N PRO A 84 14.88 -9.96 0.39
CA PRO A 84 14.21 -10.76 -0.62
C PRO A 84 12.88 -11.32 -0.11
N TYR A 85 12.07 -11.87 -1.03
CA TYR A 85 10.88 -12.62 -0.66
C TYR A 85 11.20 -13.69 0.40
N PRO A 86 10.36 -13.84 1.46
CA PRO A 86 9.02 -13.25 1.60
C PRO A 86 8.94 -11.96 2.44
N GLU A 87 10.05 -11.33 2.81
CA GLU A 87 10.09 -10.29 3.85
C GLU A 87 9.12 -9.11 3.60
N GLY A 88 9.00 -8.65 2.34
CA GLY A 88 8.04 -7.59 2.01
C GLY A 88 6.57 -8.03 2.17
N LEU A 89 6.26 -9.31 1.92
CA LEU A 89 4.93 -9.87 2.15
C LEU A 89 4.63 -10.00 3.64
N ASP A 90 5.62 -10.42 4.43
CA ASP A 90 5.49 -10.53 5.89
C ASP A 90 5.20 -9.15 6.53
N ASP A 91 5.81 -8.10 6.01
CA ASP A 91 5.52 -6.72 6.43
C ASP A 91 4.07 -6.33 6.12
N CYS A 92 3.56 -6.70 4.94
CA CYS A 92 2.18 -6.42 4.56
C CYS A 92 1.18 -7.15 5.47
N ILE A 93 1.42 -8.41 5.77
CA ILE A 93 0.60 -9.22 6.68
C ILE A 93 0.64 -8.61 8.09
N SER A 94 1.83 -8.25 8.56
CA SER A 94 2.02 -7.62 9.87
C SER A 94 1.29 -6.28 9.96
N ALA A 95 1.28 -5.48 8.89
CA ALA A 95 0.58 -4.21 8.84
C ALA A 95 -0.95 -4.38 8.96
N VAL A 96 -1.53 -5.39 8.32
CA VAL A 96 -2.97 -5.70 8.47
C VAL A 96 -3.29 -6.04 9.92
N ASN A 97 -2.49 -6.90 10.56
CA ASN A 97 -2.70 -7.27 11.96
C ASN A 97 -2.54 -6.04 12.88
N TYR A 98 -1.51 -5.23 12.67
CA TYR A 98 -1.32 -3.99 13.43
C TYR A 98 -2.53 -3.05 13.34
N ILE A 99 -3.08 -2.86 12.13
CA ILE A 99 -4.28 -2.02 11.93
C ILE A 99 -5.47 -2.54 12.74
N ILE A 100 -5.68 -3.85 12.76
CA ILE A 100 -6.78 -4.47 13.50
C ILE A 100 -6.57 -4.31 15.02
N ASP A 101 -5.37 -4.60 15.50
CA ASP A 101 -5.04 -4.55 16.93
C ASP A 101 -5.11 -3.12 17.50
N HIS A 102 -4.81 -2.10 16.67
CA HIS A 102 -4.83 -0.68 17.07
C HIS A 102 -6.04 0.09 16.50
N ALA A 103 -7.05 -0.60 15.96
CA ALA A 103 -8.18 0.03 15.29
C ALA A 103 -8.95 1.01 16.18
N ALA A 104 -9.05 0.73 17.47
CA ALA A 104 -9.72 1.64 18.43
C ALA A 104 -8.93 2.95 18.59
N GLU A 105 -7.61 2.88 18.74
CA GLU A 105 -6.70 4.02 18.86
C GLU A 105 -6.63 4.84 17.55
N LEU A 106 -6.64 4.14 16.43
CA LEU A 106 -6.59 4.75 15.10
C LEU A 106 -7.98 5.17 14.58
N HIS A 107 -9.04 5.00 15.36
CA HIS A 107 -10.43 5.26 14.97
C HIS A 107 -10.81 4.62 13.61
N ILE A 108 -10.42 3.35 13.42
CA ILE A 108 -10.67 2.57 12.21
C ILE A 108 -11.87 1.64 12.43
N ASP A 109 -12.73 1.54 11.41
CA ASP A 109 -13.76 0.50 11.35
C ASP A 109 -13.15 -0.78 10.75
N VAL A 110 -12.96 -1.79 11.62
CA VAL A 110 -12.35 -3.08 11.23
C VAL A 110 -13.20 -3.91 10.27
N ASN A 111 -14.48 -3.58 10.11
CA ASN A 111 -15.35 -4.25 9.15
C ASN A 111 -15.13 -3.74 7.70
N HIS A 112 -14.42 -2.61 7.56
CA HIS A 112 -14.21 -1.94 6.30
C HIS A 112 -12.71 -1.69 6.06
N ILE A 113 -11.94 -2.79 5.99
CA ILE A 113 -10.51 -2.77 5.65
C ILE A 113 -10.36 -3.10 4.17
N THR A 114 -9.84 -2.14 3.41
CA THR A 114 -9.40 -2.32 2.03
C THR A 114 -7.89 -2.43 2.01
N ILE A 115 -7.34 -3.34 1.21
CA ILE A 115 -5.92 -3.35 0.86
C ILE A 115 -5.77 -3.06 -0.62
N GLY A 116 -4.78 -2.26 -0.99
CA GLY A 116 -4.59 -1.89 -2.38
C GLY A 116 -3.16 -1.54 -2.72
N GLY A 117 -2.92 -1.38 -4.01
CA GLY A 117 -1.60 -0.99 -4.51
C GLY A 117 -1.52 -0.99 -6.02
N ASP A 118 -0.42 -0.46 -6.53
CA ASP A 118 -0.09 -0.41 -7.93
C ASP A 118 1.04 -1.38 -8.28
N SER A 119 0.98 -2.02 -9.46
CA SER A 119 2.04 -2.88 -9.99
C SER A 119 2.44 -4.00 -8.99
N SER A 120 3.70 -4.01 -8.54
CA SER A 120 4.18 -4.93 -7.49
C SER A 120 3.47 -4.75 -6.14
N GLY A 121 3.04 -3.54 -5.80
CA GLY A 121 2.20 -3.29 -4.62
C GLY A 121 0.82 -3.92 -4.75
N GLY A 122 0.24 -3.91 -5.95
CA GLY A 122 -0.99 -4.63 -6.25
C GLY A 122 -0.84 -6.15 -6.14
N ASN A 123 0.32 -6.69 -6.53
CA ASN A 123 0.66 -8.10 -6.32
C ASN A 123 0.73 -8.45 -4.82
N LEU A 124 1.44 -7.64 -4.03
CA LEU A 124 1.54 -7.83 -2.58
C LEU A 124 0.16 -7.73 -1.90
N ALA A 125 -0.71 -6.81 -2.35
CA ALA A 125 -2.08 -6.68 -1.84
C ALA A 125 -2.88 -7.97 -2.06
N LEU A 126 -2.81 -8.54 -3.26
CA LEU A 126 -3.42 -9.84 -3.58
C LEU A 126 -2.86 -10.97 -2.71
N ALA A 127 -1.53 -11.08 -2.63
CA ALA A 127 -0.87 -12.12 -1.84
C ALA A 127 -1.22 -12.01 -0.35
N THR A 128 -1.29 -10.79 0.19
CA THR A 128 -1.68 -10.54 1.58
C THR A 128 -3.13 -10.98 1.83
N ALA A 129 -4.06 -10.59 0.95
CA ALA A 129 -5.48 -10.95 1.09
C ALA A 129 -5.73 -12.46 0.99
N LEU A 130 -4.91 -13.17 0.20
CA LEU A 130 -4.98 -14.62 0.04
C LEU A 130 -4.26 -15.40 1.15
N SER A 131 -3.44 -14.73 1.97
CA SER A 131 -2.75 -15.38 3.07
C SER A 131 -3.73 -15.96 4.10
N GLU A 132 -3.38 -17.08 4.72
CA GLU A 132 -4.21 -17.70 5.76
C GLU A 132 -4.45 -16.74 6.93
N THR A 133 -3.45 -15.95 7.29
CA THR A 133 -3.50 -14.98 8.39
C THR A 133 -4.49 -13.85 8.15
N CYS A 134 -4.63 -13.38 6.90
CA CYS A 134 -5.48 -12.24 6.55
C CYS A 134 -6.83 -12.63 5.96
N ARG A 135 -7.06 -13.93 5.72
CA ARG A 135 -8.31 -14.43 5.14
C ARG A 135 -9.52 -14.03 6.00
N GLY A 136 -10.50 -13.37 5.37
CA GLY A 136 -11.71 -12.89 6.04
C GLY A 136 -11.56 -11.59 6.84
N LYS A 137 -10.35 -11.00 6.87
CA LYS A 137 -10.08 -9.73 7.55
C LYS A 137 -10.14 -8.52 6.60
N ILE A 138 -10.01 -8.76 5.31
CA ILE A 138 -9.98 -7.74 4.26
C ILE A 138 -11.29 -7.81 3.50
N GLU A 139 -12.01 -6.69 3.46
CA GLU A 139 -13.31 -6.59 2.80
C GLU A 139 -13.18 -6.41 1.29
N SER A 140 -12.21 -5.61 0.86
CA SER A 140 -12.08 -5.25 -0.55
C SER A 140 -10.64 -5.01 -1.00
N LEU A 141 -10.45 -5.03 -2.32
CA LEU A 141 -9.16 -4.80 -2.97
C LEU A 141 -9.25 -3.61 -3.91
N LEU A 142 -8.25 -2.71 -3.85
CA LEU A 142 -8.08 -1.60 -4.79
C LEU A 142 -6.78 -1.81 -5.57
N LEU A 143 -6.89 -2.34 -6.78
CA LEU A 143 -5.73 -2.78 -7.55
C LEU A 143 -5.54 -1.95 -8.81
N PHE A 144 -4.34 -1.40 -9.00
CA PHE A 144 -3.94 -0.73 -10.23
C PHE A 144 -2.89 -1.57 -10.95
N TYR A 145 -3.21 -2.04 -12.16
CA TYR A 145 -2.33 -2.84 -13.02
C TYR A 145 -1.44 -3.83 -12.23
N PRO A 146 -2.04 -4.69 -11.38
CA PRO A 146 -1.28 -5.58 -10.50
C PRO A 146 -0.48 -6.60 -11.32
N VAL A 147 0.70 -6.97 -10.82
CA VAL A 147 1.43 -8.11 -11.37
C VAL A 147 0.75 -9.39 -10.89
N THR A 148 0.04 -10.07 -11.80
CA THR A 148 -0.74 -11.29 -11.50
C THR A 148 -0.11 -12.57 -12.01
N LYS A 149 0.88 -12.45 -12.91
CA LYS A 149 1.66 -13.56 -13.44
C LYS A 149 3.15 -13.27 -13.33
N ALA A 150 3.92 -14.30 -13.04
CA ALA A 150 5.36 -14.20 -13.03
C ALA A 150 5.90 -14.49 -14.45
N PHE A 151 6.75 -13.61 -14.95
CA PHE A 151 7.58 -13.78 -16.14
C PHE A 151 6.83 -14.15 -17.45
N ASP A 152 7.58 -14.54 -18.47
CA ASP A 152 7.10 -14.86 -19.82
C ASP A 152 6.07 -16.01 -19.77
N ASP A 153 4.80 -15.65 -19.94
CA ASP A 153 3.68 -16.58 -19.97
C ASP A 153 3.20 -16.88 -21.39
N GLY A 154 3.96 -16.42 -22.40
CA GLY A 154 3.65 -16.58 -23.81
C GLY A 154 2.50 -15.67 -24.34
N SER A 155 1.99 -14.76 -23.50
CA SER A 155 0.94 -13.81 -23.91
C SER A 155 1.43 -12.82 -24.97
N GLU A 156 0.50 -12.29 -25.79
CA GLU A 156 0.85 -11.29 -26.80
C GLU A 156 1.43 -10.03 -26.19
N SER A 157 0.92 -9.59 -25.03
CA SER A 157 1.48 -8.45 -24.31
C SER A 157 2.93 -8.69 -23.85
N TRP A 158 3.23 -9.90 -23.41
CA TRP A 158 4.59 -10.26 -23.01
C TRP A 158 5.55 -10.32 -24.21
N LYS A 159 5.09 -10.86 -25.34
CA LYS A 159 5.88 -10.86 -26.60
C LYS A 159 6.18 -9.44 -27.09
N GLN A 160 5.17 -8.54 -26.98
CA GLN A 160 5.29 -7.18 -27.49
C GLN A 160 6.07 -6.26 -26.55
N TYR A 161 5.88 -6.38 -25.22
CA TYR A 161 6.39 -5.43 -24.24
C TYR A 161 7.37 -6.01 -23.22
N GLY A 162 7.61 -7.31 -23.23
CA GLY A 162 8.50 -7.97 -22.24
C GLY A 162 10.00 -7.68 -22.44
N LYS A 163 10.36 -6.92 -23.48
CA LYS A 163 11.76 -6.51 -23.75
C LYS A 163 11.82 -5.01 -24.00
N GLY A 164 12.81 -4.35 -23.39
CA GLY A 164 13.10 -2.93 -23.68
C GLY A 164 12.26 -1.90 -22.92
N PHE A 165 11.33 -2.32 -22.05
CA PHE A 165 10.46 -1.42 -21.26
C PHE A 165 10.80 -1.40 -19.77
N GLY A 166 11.93 -1.96 -19.35
CA GLY A 166 12.39 -1.93 -17.96
C GLY A 166 11.71 -2.97 -17.06
N LEU A 167 11.17 -4.03 -17.66
CA LEU A 167 10.64 -5.22 -16.98
C LEU A 167 11.66 -6.34 -16.97
#